data_1949c136c5e2808851af98a0f0e05b0d
#
_entry.id   1949c136c5e2808851af98a0f0e05b0d
#
_cell.length_a   1.000
_cell.length_b   1.000
_cell.length_c   1.000
_cell.angle_alpha   90.00
_cell.angle_beta   90.00
_cell.angle_gamma   90.00
#
_symmetry.space_group_name_H-M   'P 1'
#
loop_
_entity.id
_entity.type
_entity.pdbx_description
1 polymer ?
#
loop_
_entity_poly.entity_id
_entity_poly.type
_entity_poly.pdbx_seq_one_letter_code
_entity_poly.pdbx_strand_id
1 'polypeptide(L)'
;MIRPGATQGMRQQGGGAIVNVASVNGLSPGDKQGVYSMTKAGIVNMSKALARECGQFGIRVNSLVPGLTRTKFAMALHEDAQFMAKQMLHTPLARGADPKEMAAAVLYLVSDAASYTTGSSIVVDGGYLA
;
A
#
# COMPACT_ATOMS: atom_id res chain seq x y z
N MET A 1 -14.35 -3.10 -9.00
CA MET A 1 -14.61 -2.29 -10.22
C MET A 1 -14.41 -0.83 -9.85
N ILE A 2 -13.35 -0.17 -10.32
CA ILE A 2 -13.21 1.28 -10.17
C ILE A 2 -14.39 1.90 -10.92
N ARG A 3 -15.10 2.82 -10.26
CA ARG A 3 -16.21 3.51 -10.92
C ARG A 3 -15.68 4.16 -12.21
N PRO A 4 -16.38 4.02 -13.35
CA PRO A 4 -15.96 4.63 -14.61
C PRO A 4 -15.62 6.13 -14.50
N GLY A 5 -16.23 6.84 -13.55
CA GLY A 5 -15.98 8.26 -13.33
C GLY A 5 -14.60 8.63 -12.82
N ALA A 6 -13.92 7.78 -12.01
CA ALA A 6 -12.61 8.14 -11.46
C ALA A 6 -11.50 8.11 -12.53
N THR A 7 -11.56 7.18 -13.46
CA THR A 7 -10.60 7.09 -14.57
C THR A 7 -10.98 7.97 -15.74
N GLN A 8 -12.26 8.31 -15.89
CA GLN A 8 -12.74 9.13 -17.02
C GLN A 8 -12.16 10.54 -17.00
N GLY A 9 -12.11 11.21 -15.84
CA GLY A 9 -11.48 12.52 -15.70
C GLY A 9 -9.97 12.46 -15.99
N MET A 10 -9.27 11.44 -15.48
CA MET A 10 -7.85 11.25 -15.76
C MET A 10 -7.59 10.99 -17.26
N ARG A 11 -8.44 10.20 -17.92
CA ARG A 11 -8.35 9.97 -19.37
C ARG A 11 -8.53 11.26 -20.17
N GLN A 12 -9.49 12.11 -19.79
CA GLN A 12 -9.74 13.39 -20.45
C GLN A 12 -8.59 14.38 -20.26
N GLN A 13 -7.86 14.27 -19.13
CA GLN A 13 -6.67 15.08 -18.83
C GLN A 13 -5.39 14.52 -19.45
N GLY A 14 -5.43 13.37 -20.12
CA GLY A 14 -4.28 12.73 -20.75
C GLY A 14 -3.40 11.90 -19.80
N GLY A 15 -3.84 11.62 -18.59
CA GLY A 15 -3.10 10.77 -17.64
C GLY A 15 -3.45 11.01 -16.18
N GLY A 16 -2.75 10.29 -15.30
CA GLY A 16 -2.91 10.42 -13.85
C GLY A 16 -2.18 9.34 -13.07
N ALA A 17 -2.28 9.41 -11.74
CA ALA A 17 -1.71 8.41 -10.86
C ALA A 17 -2.72 7.98 -9.78
N ILE A 18 -2.82 6.67 -9.56
CA ILE A 18 -3.65 6.05 -8.52
C ILE A 18 -2.75 5.27 -7.58
N VAL A 19 -2.89 5.48 -6.28
CA VAL A 19 -2.21 4.70 -5.26
C VAL A 19 -3.26 4.03 -4.38
N ASN A 20 -3.28 2.71 -4.39
CA ASN A 20 -4.14 1.91 -3.52
C ASN A 20 -3.36 1.49 -2.27
N VAL A 21 -3.95 1.69 -1.09
CA VAL A 21 -3.29 1.33 0.18
C VAL A 21 -3.67 -0.11 0.56
N ALA A 22 -2.69 -1.01 0.41
CA ALA A 22 -2.79 -2.40 0.82
C ALA A 22 -2.28 -2.61 2.27
N SER A 23 -1.47 -3.61 2.52
CA SER A 23 -0.79 -3.93 3.78
C SER A 23 0.27 -5.01 3.52
N VAL A 24 1.26 -5.13 4.40
CA VAL A 24 2.16 -6.30 4.44
C VAL A 24 1.36 -7.61 4.52
N ASN A 25 0.20 -7.59 5.18
CA ASN A 25 -0.69 -8.74 5.25
C ASN A 25 -1.31 -9.14 3.90
N GLY A 26 -1.23 -8.29 2.90
CA GLY A 26 -1.60 -8.65 1.52
C GLY A 26 -0.52 -9.44 0.78
N LEU A 27 0.70 -9.49 1.31
CA LEU A 27 1.84 -10.24 0.77
C LEU A 27 2.20 -11.44 1.66
N SER A 28 2.11 -11.27 2.99
CA SER A 28 2.33 -12.33 3.98
C SER A 28 1.19 -12.29 5.00
N PRO A 29 0.33 -13.32 5.07
CA PRO A 29 -0.86 -13.29 5.93
C PRO A 29 -0.51 -13.16 7.42
N GLY A 30 -1.20 -12.26 8.10
CA GLY A 30 -1.07 -12.10 9.56
C GLY A 30 -1.85 -13.16 10.35
N ASP A 31 -1.31 -13.57 11.49
CA ASP A 31 -1.98 -14.48 12.43
C ASP A 31 -3.37 -13.94 12.80
N LYS A 32 -4.40 -14.79 12.72
CA LYS A 32 -5.80 -14.45 13.02
C LYS A 32 -6.40 -13.30 12.19
N GLN A 33 -5.73 -12.92 11.09
CA GLN A 33 -6.15 -11.84 10.19
C GLN A 33 -6.44 -12.33 8.76
N GLY A 34 -6.93 -13.56 8.61
CA GLY A 34 -7.13 -14.20 7.30
C GLY A 34 -8.01 -13.40 6.34
N VAL A 35 -9.20 -12.95 6.80
CA VAL A 35 -10.10 -12.13 5.97
C VAL A 35 -9.48 -10.79 5.61
N TYR A 36 -8.84 -10.12 6.55
CA TYR A 36 -8.12 -8.87 6.29
C TYR A 36 -7.00 -9.08 5.27
N SER A 37 -6.18 -10.12 5.45
CA SER A 37 -5.09 -10.47 4.53
C SER A 37 -5.60 -10.73 3.12
N MET A 38 -6.70 -11.47 2.98
CA MET A 38 -7.35 -11.76 1.69
C MET A 38 -7.81 -10.46 1.00
N THR A 39 -8.43 -9.53 1.73
CA THR A 39 -8.87 -8.25 1.15
C THR A 39 -7.67 -7.41 0.69
N LYS A 40 -6.57 -7.42 1.45
CA LYS A 40 -5.36 -6.66 1.12
C LYS A 40 -4.57 -7.28 -0.04
N ALA A 41 -4.55 -8.61 -0.16
CA ALA A 41 -4.03 -9.31 -1.33
C ALA A 41 -4.85 -8.98 -2.59
N GLY A 42 -6.17 -8.90 -2.46
CA GLY A 42 -7.08 -8.45 -3.52
C GLY A 42 -6.74 -7.04 -4.03
N ILE A 43 -6.43 -6.10 -3.13
CA ILE A 43 -6.02 -4.73 -3.50
C ILE A 43 -4.70 -4.73 -4.29
N VAL A 44 -3.71 -5.53 -3.89
CA VAL A 44 -2.44 -5.65 -4.62
C VAL A 44 -2.68 -6.16 -6.04
N ASN A 45 -3.46 -7.24 -6.18
CA ASN A 45 -3.74 -7.81 -7.50
C ASN A 45 -4.62 -6.91 -8.37
N MET A 46 -5.63 -6.26 -7.79
CA MET A 46 -6.45 -5.27 -8.46
C MET A 46 -5.60 -4.12 -9.02
N SER A 47 -4.62 -3.63 -8.26
CA SER A 47 -3.73 -2.55 -8.71
C SER A 47 -2.94 -2.96 -9.95
N LYS A 48 -2.47 -4.22 -10.02
CA LYS A 48 -1.79 -4.76 -11.20
C LYS A 48 -2.71 -4.87 -12.41
N ALA A 49 -3.94 -5.33 -12.22
CA ALA A 49 -4.93 -5.44 -13.30
C ALA A 49 -5.23 -4.04 -13.88
N LEU A 50 -5.50 -3.08 -13.00
CA LEU A 50 -5.79 -1.70 -13.40
C LEU A 50 -4.60 -1.00 -14.08
N ALA A 51 -3.37 -1.29 -13.64
CA ALA A 51 -2.18 -0.77 -14.31
C ALA A 51 -2.11 -1.22 -15.78
N ARG A 52 -2.46 -2.48 -16.06
CA ARG A 52 -2.53 -3.03 -17.42
C ARG A 52 -3.64 -2.39 -18.25
N GLU A 53 -4.81 -2.24 -17.65
CA GLU A 53 -6.00 -1.71 -18.36
C GLU A 53 -5.88 -0.20 -18.62
N CYS A 54 -5.31 0.56 -17.68
CA CYS A 54 -5.30 2.02 -17.71
C CYS A 54 -4.03 2.63 -18.32
N GLY A 55 -2.96 1.84 -18.46
CA GLY A 55 -1.65 2.33 -18.94
C GLY A 55 -1.72 2.96 -20.32
N GLN A 56 -2.56 2.44 -21.25
CA GLN A 56 -2.79 3.01 -22.57
C GLN A 56 -3.36 4.44 -22.54
N PHE A 57 -3.89 4.88 -21.38
CA PHE A 57 -4.44 6.23 -21.19
C PHE A 57 -3.50 7.14 -20.39
N GLY A 58 -2.22 6.74 -20.21
CA GLY A 58 -1.26 7.48 -19.41
C GLY A 58 -1.54 7.43 -17.88
N ILE A 59 -2.40 6.51 -17.42
CA ILE A 59 -2.76 6.40 -16.01
C ILE A 59 -1.90 5.31 -15.37
N ARG A 60 -1.13 5.68 -14.33
CA ARG A 60 -0.34 4.78 -13.53
C ARG A 60 -1.13 4.31 -12.30
N VAL A 61 -1.04 3.03 -11.99
CA VAL A 61 -1.73 2.46 -10.82
C VAL A 61 -0.74 1.61 -10.04
N ASN A 62 -0.51 1.98 -8.78
CA ASN A 62 0.41 1.28 -7.89
C ASN A 62 -0.25 0.97 -6.54
N SER A 63 0.34 0.10 -5.76
CA SER A 63 -0.06 -0.13 -4.38
C SER A 63 1.04 0.26 -3.40
N LEU A 64 0.64 0.94 -2.31
CA LEU A 64 1.45 1.09 -1.12
C LEU A 64 1.18 -0.10 -0.20
N VAL A 65 2.22 -0.70 0.34
CA VAL A 65 2.16 -1.87 1.24
C VAL A 65 2.81 -1.49 2.58
N PRO A 66 2.05 -0.85 3.49
CA PRO A 66 2.55 -0.47 4.80
C PRO A 66 2.75 -1.66 5.71
N GLY A 67 3.80 -1.58 6.54
CA GLY A 67 3.91 -2.32 7.79
C GLY A 67 3.11 -1.66 8.92
N LEU A 68 3.44 -2.03 10.18
CA LEU A 68 2.80 -1.45 11.34
C LEU A 68 3.06 0.05 11.42
N THR A 69 2.01 0.84 11.27
CA THR A 69 2.05 2.31 11.25
C THR A 69 1.24 2.86 12.40
N ARG A 70 1.75 3.88 13.11
CA ARG A 70 1.09 4.54 14.25
C ARG A 70 -0.07 5.40 13.77
N THR A 71 -1.26 4.81 13.77
CA THR A 71 -2.51 5.44 13.38
C THR A 71 -3.56 5.22 14.46
N LYS A 72 -4.62 6.03 14.47
CA LYS A 72 -5.77 5.81 15.37
C LYS A 72 -6.36 4.39 15.22
N PHE A 73 -6.39 3.87 14.01
CA PHE A 73 -6.88 2.52 13.71
C PHE A 73 -6.00 1.43 14.35
N ALA A 74 -4.67 1.62 14.37
CA ALA A 74 -3.71 0.65 14.92
C ALA A 74 -3.40 0.88 16.40
N MET A 75 -4.03 1.85 17.06
CA MET A 75 -3.69 2.25 18.44
C MET A 75 -3.78 1.10 19.42
N ALA A 76 -4.86 0.30 19.37
CA ALA A 76 -5.02 -0.87 20.22
C ALA A 76 -3.90 -1.91 20.06
N LEU A 77 -3.35 -2.06 18.84
CA LEU A 77 -2.20 -2.94 18.59
C LEU A 77 -0.91 -2.37 19.16
N HIS A 78 -0.74 -1.04 19.12
CA HIS A 78 0.42 -0.38 19.71
C HIS A 78 0.41 -0.38 21.24
N GLU A 79 -0.76 -0.45 21.87
CA GLU A 79 -0.93 -0.54 23.34
C GLU A 79 -0.77 -1.98 23.84
N ASP A 80 -0.88 -2.99 22.99
CA ASP A 80 -0.62 -4.38 23.34
C ASP A 80 0.89 -4.66 23.32
N ALA A 81 1.49 -4.68 24.53
CA ALA A 81 2.92 -4.88 24.71
C ALA A 81 3.40 -6.26 24.18
N GLN A 82 2.56 -7.29 24.28
CA GLN A 82 2.91 -8.64 23.80
C GLN A 82 2.90 -8.69 22.27
N PHE A 83 1.90 -8.08 21.64
CA PHE A 83 1.85 -7.93 20.20
C PHE A 83 3.04 -7.12 19.69
N MET A 84 3.33 -5.98 20.33
CA MET A 84 4.45 -5.12 19.94
C MET A 84 5.79 -5.84 20.06
N ALA A 85 6.03 -6.57 21.15
CA ALA A 85 7.26 -7.33 21.34
C ALA A 85 7.46 -8.38 20.22
N LYS A 86 6.41 -9.13 19.88
CA LYS A 86 6.43 -10.10 18.76
C LYS A 86 6.69 -9.40 17.44
N GLN A 87 6.02 -8.30 17.17
CA GLN A 87 6.14 -7.54 15.94
C GLN A 87 7.55 -6.97 15.74
N MET A 88 8.15 -6.46 16.81
CA MET A 88 9.49 -5.87 16.76
C MET A 88 10.60 -6.91 16.56
N LEU A 89 10.41 -8.16 16.97
CA LEU A 89 11.34 -9.25 16.67
C LEU A 89 11.48 -9.51 15.16
N HIS A 90 10.43 -9.24 14.39
CA HIS A 90 10.40 -9.44 12.94
C HIS A 90 10.55 -8.15 12.14
N THR A 91 10.74 -7.02 12.82
CA THR A 91 10.91 -5.71 12.16
C THR A 91 12.34 -5.20 12.41
N PRO A 92 13.27 -5.29 11.45
CA PRO A 92 14.66 -4.87 11.62
C PRO A 92 14.84 -3.45 12.17
N LEU A 93 13.99 -2.50 11.77
CA LEU A 93 14.04 -1.14 12.32
C LEU A 93 13.46 -1.03 13.74
N ALA A 94 12.93 -2.11 14.32
CA ALA A 94 12.47 -2.26 15.71
C ALA A 94 11.51 -1.15 16.19
N ARG A 95 10.67 -0.62 15.31
CA ARG A 95 9.64 0.38 15.63
C ARG A 95 8.47 0.35 14.66
N GLY A 96 7.32 0.88 15.09
CA GLY A 96 6.25 1.23 14.16
C GLY A 96 6.60 2.49 13.36
N ALA A 97 6.10 2.58 12.15
CA ALA A 97 6.31 3.74 11.30
C ALA A 97 5.46 4.95 11.73
N ASP A 98 5.95 6.15 11.44
CA ASP A 98 5.14 7.36 11.47
C ASP A 98 4.31 7.46 10.17
N PRO A 99 3.06 7.95 10.19
CA PRO A 99 2.26 8.15 8.98
C PRO A 99 2.94 9.00 7.91
N LYS A 100 3.83 9.92 8.29
CA LYS A 100 4.61 10.74 7.34
C LYS A 100 5.55 9.91 6.48
N GLU A 101 6.05 8.78 6.99
CA GLU A 101 6.91 7.87 6.24
C GLU A 101 6.12 7.17 5.11
N MET A 102 4.83 6.92 5.33
CA MET A 102 3.92 6.46 4.27
C MET A 102 3.64 7.54 3.23
N ALA A 103 3.45 8.79 3.68
CA ALA A 103 3.18 9.91 2.80
C ALA A 103 4.32 10.18 1.82
N ALA A 104 5.58 9.99 2.22
CA ALA A 104 6.73 10.13 1.33
C ALA A 104 6.71 9.14 0.16
N ALA A 105 6.35 7.89 0.41
CA ALA A 105 6.21 6.88 -0.64
C ALA A 105 5.03 7.18 -1.58
N VAL A 106 3.93 7.68 -1.04
CA VAL A 106 2.78 8.12 -1.86
C VAL A 106 3.19 9.30 -2.74
N LEU A 107 3.91 10.28 -2.18
CA LEU A 107 4.39 11.45 -2.94
C LEU A 107 5.26 11.03 -4.13
N TYR A 108 6.19 10.09 -3.93
CA TYR A 108 6.95 9.51 -5.03
C TYR A 108 6.02 8.93 -6.09
N LEU A 109 5.07 8.06 -5.70
CA LEU A 109 4.20 7.34 -6.63
C LEU A 109 3.26 8.25 -7.43
N VAL A 110 2.87 9.41 -6.90
CA VAL A 110 1.99 10.35 -7.59
C VAL A 110 2.76 11.41 -8.40
N SER A 111 4.05 11.54 -8.19
CA SER A 111 4.91 12.52 -8.89
C SER A 111 5.47 11.98 -10.21
N ASP A 112 6.07 12.86 -11.01
CA ASP A 112 6.74 12.52 -12.27
C ASP A 112 8.01 11.69 -12.05
N ALA A 113 8.59 11.66 -10.84
CA ALA A 113 9.68 10.77 -10.48
C ALA A 113 9.32 9.29 -10.67
N ALA A 114 8.02 8.96 -10.58
CA ALA A 114 7.48 7.63 -10.83
C ALA A 114 6.89 7.44 -12.23
N SER A 115 7.27 8.26 -13.22
CA SER A 115 6.69 8.25 -14.57
C SER A 115 6.76 6.88 -15.28
N TYR A 116 7.71 6.03 -14.92
CA TYR A 116 7.84 4.67 -15.45
C TYR A 116 7.48 3.57 -14.44
N THR A 117 6.77 3.95 -13.36
CA THR A 117 6.35 3.03 -12.28
C THR A 117 4.85 2.82 -12.31
N THR A 118 4.41 1.64 -12.74
CA THR A 118 3.00 1.21 -12.72
C THR A 118 2.90 -0.28 -12.45
N GLY A 119 1.81 -0.73 -11.84
CA GLY A 119 1.60 -2.12 -11.44
C GLY A 119 2.50 -2.61 -10.30
N SER A 120 3.24 -1.69 -9.67
CA SER A 120 4.21 -1.99 -8.62
C SER A 120 3.58 -1.93 -7.23
N SER A 121 4.18 -2.68 -6.29
CA SER A 121 3.86 -2.61 -4.87
C SER A 121 5.08 -2.05 -4.12
N ILE A 122 4.93 -0.87 -3.54
CA ILE A 122 5.99 -0.26 -2.73
C ILE A 122 5.79 -0.67 -1.27
N VAL A 123 6.71 -1.46 -0.76
CA VAL A 123 6.71 -1.92 0.64
C VAL A 123 7.41 -0.88 1.50
N VAL A 124 6.73 -0.47 2.59
CA VAL A 124 7.26 0.47 3.60
C VAL A 124 6.93 -0.10 4.97
N ASP A 125 7.77 -1.03 5.45
CA ASP A 125 7.45 -1.91 6.58
C ASP A 125 8.57 -2.05 7.62
N GLY A 126 9.66 -1.29 7.49
CA GLY A 126 10.79 -1.40 8.39
C GLY A 126 11.58 -2.71 8.27
N GLY A 127 11.41 -3.44 7.16
CA GLY A 127 12.05 -4.72 6.87
C GLY A 127 11.25 -5.94 7.35
N TYR A 128 10.00 -5.78 7.75
CA TYR A 128 9.17 -6.87 8.28
C TYR A 128 9.01 -8.06 7.31
N LEU A 129 9.05 -7.82 6.01
CA LEU A 129 8.95 -8.86 4.98
C LEU A 129 10.31 -9.33 4.43
N ALA A 130 11.42 -8.81 4.96
CA ALA A 130 12.76 -9.15 4.50
C ALA A 130 13.20 -10.57 4.91
#